data_e047e459599efe37ced5a436fefc55f5
#
_entry.id   e047e459599efe37ced5a436fefc55f5
#
_cell.length_a   1.000
_cell.length_b   1.000
_cell.length_c   1.000
_cell.angle_alpha   90.00
_cell.angle_beta   90.00
_cell.angle_gamma   90.00
#
_symmetry.space_group_name_H-M   'P 1'
#
loop_
_entity.id
_entity.type
_entity.pdbx_description
1 polymer ?
#
loop_
_entity_poly.entity_id
_entity_poly.type
_entity_poly.pdbx_seq_one_letter_code
_entity_poly.pdbx_strand_id
1 'polypeptide(L)'
;PSTTTLSTTTSSTTSSTTSSTTTLSTTTSSTTTIPPSTTTVYTGPFGEYAGFEGSNQTTLEALAKELPTLMLQIIDTNNITIINGCHQYGASLVGRCPYGVWDPSGTNLDGTKDADWPLSIWISNRAFSAGVAYDVLLHESLHAFTYSTRNCPKNSNTNYRQDARDLFGGEEFLVDALVLYYGGKYNHYRTSGELNS
;
A
#
# COMPACT_ATOMS: atom_id res chain seq x y z
N PRO A 1 -60.55 5.37 8.88
CA PRO A 1 -60.00 5.80 10.13
C PRO A 1 -59.57 4.57 10.95
N SER A 2 -58.30 4.42 11.17
CA SER A 2 -57.75 3.34 11.99
C SER A 2 -57.20 3.97 13.27
N THR A 3 -57.73 3.53 14.38
CA THR A 3 -57.38 3.98 15.70
C THR A 3 -56.25 3.13 16.25
N THR A 4 -55.15 3.74 16.57
CA THR A 4 -53.98 3.08 17.20
C THR A 4 -54.06 3.30 18.71
N THR A 5 -54.18 2.23 19.48
CA THR A 5 -54.25 2.22 20.92
C THR A 5 -52.81 2.11 21.49
N LEU A 6 -52.42 3.08 22.32
CA LEU A 6 -51.14 3.11 23.02
C LEU A 6 -51.30 2.35 24.35
N SER A 7 -50.53 1.32 24.60
CA SER A 7 -50.48 0.61 25.89
C SER A 7 -49.28 1.12 26.68
N THR A 8 -49.55 1.69 27.85
CA THR A 8 -48.57 2.17 28.81
C THR A 8 -48.27 1.05 29.82
N THR A 9 -47.05 0.58 29.90
CA THR A 9 -46.61 -0.42 30.89
C THR A 9 -45.88 0.32 32.02
N THR A 10 -46.44 0.27 33.23
CA THR A 10 -45.82 0.84 34.43
C THR A 10 -44.96 -0.23 35.09
N SER A 11 -43.65 0.01 35.21
CA SER A 11 -42.72 -0.86 35.92
C SER A 11 -42.48 -0.31 37.33
N SER A 12 -42.78 -1.12 38.32
CA SER A 12 -42.57 -0.85 39.76
C SER A 12 -41.10 -1.17 40.12
N THR A 13 -40.40 -0.20 40.70
CA THR A 13 -39.01 -0.38 41.17
C THR A 13 -39.05 -0.79 42.65
N THR A 14 -38.57 -1.98 42.98
CA THR A 14 -38.35 -2.45 44.35
C THR A 14 -36.89 -2.17 44.73
N SER A 15 -36.69 -1.28 45.70
CA SER A 15 -35.36 -0.95 46.23
C SER A 15 -34.93 -2.01 47.26
N SER A 16 -33.87 -2.76 46.97
CA SER A 16 -33.18 -3.65 47.92
C SER A 16 -31.92 -2.95 48.42
N THR A 17 -31.88 -2.68 49.72
CA THR A 17 -30.69 -2.13 50.40
C THR A 17 -29.73 -3.28 50.73
N THR A 18 -28.58 -3.33 50.04
CA THR A 18 -27.51 -4.27 50.33
C THR A 18 -26.35 -3.53 50.98
N SER A 19 -26.00 -3.88 52.19
CA SER A 19 -24.83 -3.34 52.91
C SER A 19 -23.55 -3.83 52.27
N SER A 20 -22.74 -2.90 51.74
CA SER A 20 -21.46 -3.21 51.13
C SER A 20 -20.34 -3.20 52.16
N THR A 21 -19.70 -4.36 52.37
CA THR A 21 -18.44 -4.47 53.10
C THR A 21 -17.31 -4.04 52.18
N THR A 22 -16.62 -2.97 52.54
CA THR A 22 -15.50 -2.43 51.77
C THR A 22 -14.26 -3.27 52.01
N THR A 23 -13.92 -4.15 51.07
CA THR A 23 -12.63 -4.83 51.04
C THR A 23 -11.63 -3.93 50.31
N LEU A 24 -10.61 -3.48 51.02
CA LEU A 24 -9.51 -2.69 50.45
C LEU A 24 -8.67 -3.59 49.52
N SER A 25 -8.89 -3.51 48.24
CA SER A 25 -8.04 -4.15 47.23
C SER A 25 -6.79 -3.32 46.98
N THR A 26 -5.65 -3.82 47.39
CA THR A 26 -4.34 -3.27 47.06
C THR A 26 -4.08 -3.48 45.55
N THR A 27 -4.23 -2.43 44.76
CA THR A 27 -3.92 -2.48 43.32
C THR A 27 -2.40 -2.42 43.16
N THR A 28 -1.79 -3.55 42.89
CA THR A 28 -0.40 -3.61 42.46
C THR A 28 -0.35 -3.12 41.00
N SER A 29 0.13 -1.87 40.82
CA SER A 29 0.39 -1.34 39.47
C SER A 29 1.54 -2.11 38.85
N SER A 30 1.25 -3.07 37.98
CA SER A 30 2.23 -3.68 37.11
C SER A 30 2.63 -2.65 36.06
N THR A 31 3.79 -2.03 36.24
CA THR A 31 4.43 -1.21 35.20
C THR A 31 4.83 -2.16 34.08
N THR A 32 4.02 -2.26 33.03
CA THR A 32 4.41 -2.93 31.81
C THR A 32 5.48 -2.07 31.15
N THR A 33 6.73 -2.43 31.36
CA THR A 33 7.87 -1.88 30.61
C THR A 33 7.67 -2.33 29.16
N ILE A 34 7.21 -1.40 28.32
CA ILE A 34 7.23 -1.60 26.86
C ILE A 34 8.71 -1.77 26.50
N PRO A 35 9.12 -2.92 25.93
CA PRO A 35 10.50 -3.06 25.49
C PRO A 35 10.79 -1.93 24.48
N PRO A 36 12.00 -1.33 24.51
CA PRO A 36 12.35 -0.34 23.51
C PRO A 36 12.14 -0.97 22.14
N SER A 37 11.37 -0.29 21.29
CA SER A 37 11.27 -0.65 19.87
C SER A 37 12.68 -0.61 19.33
N THR A 38 13.30 -1.76 19.17
CA THR A 38 14.54 -1.90 18.42
C THR A 38 14.17 -1.54 16.98
N THR A 39 14.50 -0.32 16.57
CA THR A 39 14.44 0.10 15.17
C THR A 39 15.42 -0.80 14.44
N THR A 40 14.93 -1.84 13.82
CA THR A 40 15.76 -2.70 12.98
C THR A 40 16.15 -1.86 11.78
N VAL A 41 17.40 -1.51 11.70
CA VAL A 41 17.96 -0.84 10.51
C VAL A 41 17.89 -1.86 9.37
N TYR A 42 17.20 -1.51 8.29
CA TYR A 42 17.15 -2.36 7.11
C TYR A 42 18.54 -2.42 6.48
N THR A 43 19.21 -3.55 6.61
CA THR A 43 20.49 -3.85 5.96
C THR A 43 20.26 -4.73 4.74
N GLY A 44 19.44 -4.25 3.82
CA GLY A 44 19.20 -4.91 2.55
C GLY A 44 20.26 -4.57 1.51
N PRO A 45 20.12 -5.04 0.26
CA PRO A 45 21.01 -4.72 -0.85
C PRO A 45 21.11 -3.21 -1.14
N PHE A 46 20.26 -2.42 -0.51
CA PHE A 46 20.09 -0.99 -0.73
C PHE A 46 20.76 -0.12 0.35
N GLY A 47 21.62 -0.68 1.17
CA GLY A 47 22.29 0.06 2.25
C GLY A 47 21.37 0.36 3.44
N GLU A 48 21.80 1.28 4.28
CA GLU A 48 21.09 1.62 5.50
C GLU A 48 19.93 2.59 5.23
N TYR A 49 18.72 2.06 5.06
CA TYR A 49 17.51 2.87 5.10
C TYR A 49 16.97 2.89 6.53
N ALA A 50 17.51 3.81 7.35
CA ALA A 50 17.17 3.90 8.76
C ALA A 50 15.65 4.06 8.97
N GLY A 51 15.06 3.12 9.71
CA GLY A 51 13.73 3.27 10.27
C GLY A 51 12.55 2.99 9.34
N PHE A 52 12.76 2.41 8.17
CA PHE A 52 11.69 2.26 7.18
C PHE A 52 11.38 0.82 6.78
N GLU A 53 11.85 -0.15 7.53
CA GLU A 53 11.44 -1.54 7.31
C GLU A 53 9.96 -1.71 7.63
N GLY A 54 9.25 -2.39 6.72
CA GLY A 54 7.86 -2.74 6.93
C GLY A 54 7.71 -4.05 7.70
N SER A 55 6.59 -4.20 8.39
CA SER A 55 6.24 -5.40 9.17
C SER A 55 5.38 -6.41 8.40
N ASN A 56 5.13 -6.18 7.10
CA ASN A 56 4.21 -6.96 6.28
C ASN A 56 4.87 -7.70 5.10
N GLN A 57 6.19 -7.92 5.14
CA GLN A 57 6.92 -8.53 4.01
C GLN A 57 6.31 -9.88 3.59
N THR A 58 6.06 -10.78 4.54
CA THR A 58 5.45 -12.09 4.25
C THR A 58 4.07 -11.96 3.61
N THR A 59 3.25 -11.01 4.07
CA THR A 59 1.94 -10.75 3.49
C THR A 59 2.07 -10.16 2.08
N LEU A 60 3.03 -9.27 1.87
CA LEU A 60 3.32 -8.70 0.56
C LEU A 60 3.74 -9.77 -0.45
N GLU A 61 4.60 -10.70 -0.04
CA GLU A 61 5.01 -11.84 -0.88
C GLU A 61 3.84 -12.77 -1.23
N ALA A 62 2.87 -12.91 -0.33
CA ALA A 62 1.64 -13.64 -0.62
C ALA A 62 0.79 -12.91 -1.65
N LEU A 63 0.57 -11.60 -1.48
CA LEU A 63 -0.16 -10.77 -2.43
C LEU A 63 0.52 -10.73 -3.81
N ALA A 64 1.85 -10.72 -3.85
CA ALA A 64 2.59 -10.73 -5.11
C ALA A 64 2.29 -11.96 -5.97
N LYS A 65 1.99 -13.10 -5.36
CA LYS A 65 1.62 -14.33 -6.09
C LYS A 65 0.23 -14.25 -6.74
N GLU A 66 -0.60 -13.31 -6.31
CA GLU A 66 -1.93 -13.08 -6.85
C GLU A 66 -1.93 -12.09 -8.03
N LEU A 67 -0.77 -11.50 -8.35
CA LEU A 67 -0.64 -10.60 -9.48
C LEU A 67 -0.96 -11.31 -10.82
N PRO A 68 -1.47 -10.58 -11.82
CA PRO A 68 -1.66 -11.12 -13.16
C PRO A 68 -0.38 -11.76 -13.71
N THR A 69 -0.52 -12.87 -14.42
CA THR A 69 0.62 -13.65 -14.97
C THR A 69 1.63 -12.79 -15.71
N LEU A 70 1.19 -11.79 -16.46
CA LEU A 70 2.08 -10.88 -17.18
C LEU A 70 2.96 -10.07 -16.22
N MET A 71 2.41 -9.61 -15.08
CA MET A 71 3.17 -8.87 -14.07
C MET A 71 4.20 -9.78 -13.39
N LEU A 72 3.82 -11.02 -13.07
CA LEU A 72 4.74 -12.02 -12.52
C LEU A 72 5.91 -12.27 -13.48
N GLN A 73 5.63 -12.41 -14.77
CA GLN A 73 6.67 -12.60 -15.79
C GLN A 73 7.62 -11.40 -15.88
N ILE A 74 7.10 -10.18 -15.83
CA ILE A 74 7.92 -8.96 -15.84
C ILE A 74 8.80 -8.87 -14.59
N ILE A 75 8.25 -9.16 -13.43
CA ILE A 75 8.97 -9.15 -12.15
C ILE A 75 10.12 -10.17 -12.20
N ASP A 76 9.82 -11.39 -12.58
CA ASP A 76 10.80 -12.48 -12.67
C ASP A 76 11.89 -12.23 -13.72
N THR A 77 11.50 -11.90 -14.96
CA THR A 77 12.42 -11.69 -16.09
C THR A 77 13.39 -10.53 -15.83
N ASN A 78 12.95 -9.49 -15.10
CA ASN A 78 13.78 -8.32 -14.81
C ASN A 78 14.41 -8.35 -13.41
N ASN A 79 14.24 -9.44 -12.65
CA ASN A 79 14.71 -9.58 -11.27
C ASN A 79 14.27 -8.40 -10.38
N ILE A 80 13.00 -8.00 -10.47
CA ILE A 80 12.46 -6.90 -9.70
C ILE A 80 12.26 -7.35 -8.26
N THR A 81 12.85 -6.62 -7.33
CA THR A 81 12.69 -6.88 -5.90
C THR A 81 11.43 -6.21 -5.37
N ILE A 82 10.59 -6.98 -4.65
CA ILE A 82 9.39 -6.45 -3.99
C ILE A 82 9.67 -6.32 -2.48
N ILE A 83 9.54 -5.11 -1.96
CA ILE A 83 9.96 -4.74 -0.62
C ILE A 83 8.79 -4.12 0.15
N ASN A 84 8.49 -4.67 1.35
CA ASN A 84 7.65 -3.96 2.29
C ASN A 84 8.49 -2.95 3.07
N GLY A 85 8.29 -1.68 2.79
CA GLY A 85 9.04 -0.61 3.42
C GLY A 85 8.66 0.78 2.90
N CYS A 86 9.24 1.79 3.49
CA CYS A 86 9.08 3.17 3.07
C CYS A 86 10.27 3.62 2.23
N HIS A 87 10.06 3.91 0.98
CA HIS A 87 11.10 4.43 0.11
C HIS A 87 11.52 5.83 0.54
N GLN A 88 12.78 6.03 0.91
CA GLN A 88 13.23 7.29 1.52
C GLN A 88 13.12 8.49 0.60
N TYR A 89 13.57 8.35 -0.65
CA TYR A 89 13.46 9.43 -1.62
C TYR A 89 12.01 9.77 -1.90
N GLY A 90 11.14 8.78 -2.11
CA GLY A 90 9.69 9.00 -2.27
C GLY A 90 9.09 9.71 -1.06
N ALA A 91 9.50 9.35 0.16
CA ALA A 91 9.03 10.00 1.37
C ALA A 91 9.52 11.46 1.47
N SER A 92 10.73 11.76 1.03
CA SER A 92 11.28 13.11 1.02
C SER A 92 10.52 14.04 0.08
N LEU A 93 10.04 13.52 -1.06
CA LEU A 93 9.29 14.30 -2.06
C LEU A 93 7.88 14.69 -1.58
N VAL A 94 7.20 13.78 -0.86
CA VAL A 94 5.79 13.98 -0.47
C VAL A 94 5.61 14.32 1.01
N GLY A 95 6.69 14.42 1.78
CA GLY A 95 6.67 14.73 3.22
C GLY A 95 6.09 13.63 4.10
N ARG A 96 5.87 12.45 3.56
CA ARG A 96 5.37 11.26 4.27
C ARG A 96 5.69 10.00 3.47
N CYS A 97 5.60 8.82 4.11
CA CYS A 97 5.73 7.57 3.38
C CYS A 97 4.63 7.42 2.33
N PRO A 98 4.93 7.29 1.03
CA PRO A 98 3.93 6.99 0.00
C PRO A 98 3.33 5.60 0.21
N TYR A 99 2.22 5.29 -0.44
CA TYR A 99 1.65 3.95 -0.40
C TYR A 99 2.53 2.94 -1.14
N GLY A 100 2.97 3.28 -2.34
CA GLY A 100 3.91 2.52 -3.14
C GLY A 100 4.91 3.42 -3.85
N VAL A 101 5.96 2.81 -4.37
CA VAL A 101 6.95 3.44 -5.25
C VAL A 101 7.54 2.38 -6.18
N TRP A 102 7.50 2.62 -7.48
CA TRP A 102 8.35 1.96 -8.45
C TRP A 102 9.68 2.71 -8.56
N ASP A 103 10.80 2.06 -8.26
CA ASP A 103 12.13 2.64 -8.43
C ASP A 103 12.97 1.85 -9.45
N PRO A 104 13.09 2.35 -10.69
CA PRO A 104 13.86 1.70 -11.74
C PRO A 104 15.37 1.94 -11.65
N SER A 105 15.83 2.80 -10.76
CA SER A 105 17.20 3.32 -10.82
C SER A 105 17.92 3.42 -9.48
N GLY A 106 17.33 2.88 -8.40
CA GLY A 106 17.95 2.96 -7.08
C GLY A 106 18.19 4.39 -6.62
N THR A 107 17.12 5.18 -6.54
CA THR A 107 17.25 6.58 -6.20
C THR A 107 17.58 6.76 -4.72
N ASN A 108 18.74 7.31 -4.43
CA ASN A 108 19.21 7.64 -3.09
C ASN A 108 18.44 8.83 -2.49
N LEU A 109 18.57 9.04 -1.18
CA LEU A 109 17.90 10.13 -0.47
C LEU A 109 18.25 11.52 -1.02
N ASP A 110 19.47 11.71 -1.50
CA ASP A 110 19.93 12.95 -2.15
C ASP A 110 19.50 13.09 -3.62
N GLY A 111 18.75 12.12 -4.15
CA GLY A 111 18.27 12.08 -5.53
C GLY A 111 19.29 11.55 -6.54
N THR A 112 20.50 11.18 -6.10
CA THR A 112 21.46 10.49 -6.98
C THR A 112 20.99 9.09 -7.30
N LYS A 113 21.52 8.52 -8.38
CA LYS A 113 21.12 7.19 -8.85
C LYS A 113 22.31 6.25 -8.81
N ASP A 114 22.04 5.04 -8.35
CA ASP A 114 23.00 3.95 -8.35
C ASP A 114 22.72 3.05 -9.57
N ALA A 115 23.68 2.95 -10.47
CA ALA A 115 23.56 2.17 -11.70
C ALA A 115 23.49 0.66 -11.45
N ASP A 116 24.03 0.20 -10.33
CA ASP A 116 24.05 -1.21 -9.93
C ASP A 116 22.83 -1.58 -9.08
N TRP A 117 21.94 -0.63 -8.85
CA TRP A 117 20.74 -0.84 -8.06
C TRP A 117 19.76 -1.76 -8.78
N PRO A 118 19.32 -2.85 -8.16
CA PRO A 118 18.29 -3.68 -8.74
C PRO A 118 16.95 -2.93 -8.78
N LEU A 119 16.19 -3.14 -9.86
CA LEU A 119 14.83 -2.62 -9.99
C LEU A 119 13.97 -3.02 -8.78
N SER A 120 13.21 -2.10 -8.22
CA SER A 120 12.45 -2.39 -7.00
C SER A 120 11.06 -1.76 -6.95
N ILE A 121 10.15 -2.50 -6.32
CA ILE A 121 8.80 -2.05 -5.97
C ILE A 121 8.72 -1.99 -4.45
N TRP A 122 8.34 -0.83 -3.93
CA TRP A 122 8.18 -0.59 -2.50
C TRP A 122 6.72 -0.43 -2.16
N ILE A 123 6.24 -1.20 -1.18
CA ILE A 123 4.86 -1.08 -0.65
C ILE A 123 4.96 -0.82 0.85
N SER A 124 4.46 0.33 1.28
CA SER A 124 4.57 0.74 2.67
C SER A 124 3.52 0.10 3.59
N ASN A 125 3.80 0.07 4.89
CA ASN A 125 2.80 -0.33 5.89
C ASN A 125 1.52 0.51 5.84
N ARG A 126 1.60 1.74 5.32
CA ARG A 126 0.40 2.59 5.14
C ARG A 126 -0.58 2.00 4.15
N ALA A 127 -0.11 1.38 3.06
CA ALA A 127 -0.98 0.71 2.09
C ALA A 127 -1.74 -0.47 2.74
N PHE A 128 -1.07 -1.22 3.61
CA PHE A 128 -1.70 -2.29 4.40
C PHE A 128 -2.74 -1.74 5.36
N SER A 129 -2.40 -0.72 6.13
CA SER A 129 -3.32 -0.09 7.07
C SER A 129 -4.54 0.52 6.39
N ALA A 130 -4.40 0.98 5.16
CA ALA A 130 -5.50 1.51 4.35
C ALA A 130 -6.30 0.42 3.62
N GLY A 131 -5.87 -0.84 3.66
CA GLY A 131 -6.53 -1.96 2.96
C GLY A 131 -6.37 -1.94 1.43
N VAL A 132 -5.36 -1.23 0.91
CA VAL A 132 -5.14 -1.05 -0.54
C VAL A 132 -3.82 -1.66 -1.03
N ALA A 133 -3.15 -2.47 -0.20
CA ALA A 133 -1.81 -2.97 -0.49
C ALA A 133 -1.71 -3.76 -1.81
N TYR A 134 -2.72 -4.58 -2.14
CA TYR A 134 -2.74 -5.32 -3.40
C TYR A 134 -2.88 -4.39 -4.61
N ASP A 135 -3.82 -3.46 -4.56
CA ASP A 135 -4.06 -2.54 -5.68
C ASP A 135 -2.86 -1.61 -5.92
N VAL A 136 -2.18 -1.18 -4.84
CA VAL A 136 -0.94 -0.41 -4.94
C VAL A 136 0.19 -1.27 -5.51
N LEU A 137 0.32 -2.52 -5.07
CA LEU A 137 1.30 -3.45 -5.66
C LEU A 137 1.05 -3.67 -7.14
N LEU A 138 -0.20 -3.83 -7.55
CA LEU A 138 -0.59 -3.93 -8.96
C LEU A 138 -0.21 -2.66 -9.73
N HIS A 139 -0.49 -1.48 -9.17
CA HIS A 139 -0.14 -0.17 -9.75
C HIS A 139 1.38 -0.05 -9.99
N GLU A 140 2.19 -0.31 -8.98
CA GLU A 140 3.65 -0.24 -9.10
C GLU A 140 4.22 -1.30 -10.06
N SER A 141 3.60 -2.49 -10.12
CA SER A 141 3.95 -3.53 -11.08
C SER A 141 3.63 -3.13 -12.52
N LEU A 142 2.59 -2.33 -12.72
CA LEU A 142 2.23 -1.78 -14.03
C LEU A 142 3.17 -0.66 -14.46
N HIS A 143 3.70 0.14 -13.55
CA HIS A 143 4.84 1.02 -13.84
C HIS A 143 6.07 0.22 -14.30
N ALA A 144 6.37 -0.89 -13.63
CA ALA A 144 7.44 -1.79 -14.04
C ALA A 144 7.20 -2.40 -15.43
N PHE A 145 5.96 -2.76 -15.75
CA PHE A 145 5.56 -3.24 -17.08
C PHE A 145 5.78 -2.17 -18.15
N THR A 146 5.27 -0.96 -17.97
CA THR A 146 5.43 0.14 -18.95
C THR A 146 6.90 0.52 -19.12
N TYR A 147 7.70 0.47 -18.05
CA TYR A 147 9.14 0.67 -18.10
C TYR A 147 9.85 -0.42 -18.89
N SER A 148 9.57 -1.68 -18.61
CA SER A 148 10.23 -2.83 -19.24
C SER A 148 9.88 -2.95 -20.73
N THR A 149 8.68 -2.52 -21.12
CA THR A 149 8.20 -2.56 -22.51
C THR A 149 8.54 -1.29 -23.32
N ARG A 150 9.20 -0.30 -22.72
CA ARG A 150 9.52 0.99 -23.39
C ARG A 150 10.33 0.85 -24.67
N ASN A 151 11.11 -0.24 -24.81
CA ASN A 151 11.94 -0.54 -25.96
C ASN A 151 11.40 -1.70 -26.80
N CYS A 152 10.12 -2.07 -26.64
CA CYS A 152 9.54 -3.12 -27.47
C CYS A 152 9.78 -2.83 -28.95
N PRO A 153 10.18 -3.84 -29.76
CA PRO A 153 10.45 -3.66 -31.16
C PRO A 153 9.21 -3.12 -31.87
N LYS A 154 9.41 -2.08 -32.63
CA LYS A 154 8.36 -1.33 -33.30
C LYS A 154 8.38 -1.64 -34.78
N ASN A 155 7.22 -1.80 -35.33
CA ASN A 155 7.05 -1.55 -36.74
C ASN A 155 7.10 -0.03 -36.93
N SER A 156 8.32 0.49 -37.26
CA SER A 156 8.59 1.87 -37.66
C SER A 156 7.94 3.00 -36.81
N ASN A 157 8.73 3.94 -36.38
CA ASN A 157 8.37 5.29 -35.90
C ASN A 157 7.34 5.45 -34.74
N THR A 158 6.68 4.40 -34.26
CA THR A 158 5.65 4.50 -33.21
C THR A 158 6.25 4.21 -31.85
N ASN A 159 6.06 5.13 -30.90
CA ASN A 159 6.38 4.90 -29.48
C ASN A 159 5.11 4.51 -28.74
N TYR A 160 4.76 3.23 -28.77
CA TYR A 160 3.50 2.76 -28.17
C TYR A 160 3.29 3.20 -26.73
N ARG A 161 4.36 3.25 -25.93
CA ARG A 161 4.26 3.75 -24.56
C ARG A 161 3.92 5.25 -24.55
N GLN A 162 4.55 6.05 -25.41
CA GLN A 162 4.26 7.47 -25.48
C GLN A 162 2.84 7.70 -26.00
N ASP A 163 2.46 7.00 -27.07
CA ASP A 163 1.11 7.10 -27.63
C ASP A 163 0.03 6.73 -26.59
N ALA A 164 0.26 5.66 -25.79
CA ALA A 164 -0.63 5.30 -24.71
C ALA A 164 -0.68 6.37 -23.60
N ARG A 165 0.46 6.90 -23.20
CA ARG A 165 0.51 8.00 -22.21
C ARG A 165 -0.23 9.23 -22.70
N ASP A 166 -0.06 9.60 -23.95
CA ASP A 166 -0.73 10.76 -24.55
C ASP A 166 -2.26 10.52 -24.61
N LEU A 167 -2.67 9.29 -24.97
CA LEU A 167 -4.08 8.92 -25.01
C LEU A 167 -4.74 8.98 -23.62
N PHE A 168 -4.04 8.56 -22.58
CA PHE A 168 -4.56 8.53 -21.21
C PHE A 168 -4.29 9.82 -20.42
N GLY A 169 -3.53 10.75 -20.95
CA GLY A 169 -3.20 12.02 -20.28
C GLY A 169 -1.99 11.95 -19.34
N GLY A 170 -1.20 10.88 -19.40
CA GLY A 170 0.02 10.71 -18.62
C GLY A 170 0.25 9.30 -18.13
N GLU A 171 1.43 9.05 -17.56
CA GLU A 171 1.83 7.73 -17.08
C GLU A 171 0.91 7.21 -15.95
N GLU A 172 0.63 8.05 -14.96
CA GLU A 172 -0.19 7.67 -13.81
C GLU A 172 -1.63 7.33 -14.23
N PHE A 173 -2.19 8.10 -15.16
CA PHE A 173 -3.53 7.82 -15.68
C PHE A 173 -3.57 6.54 -16.52
N LEU A 174 -2.51 6.25 -17.29
CA LEU A 174 -2.36 5.00 -18.00
C LEU A 174 -2.30 3.82 -17.02
N VAL A 175 -1.47 3.93 -15.99
CA VAL A 175 -1.31 2.87 -14.99
C VAL A 175 -2.60 2.63 -14.22
N ASP A 176 -3.31 3.66 -13.78
CA ASP A 176 -4.63 3.52 -13.15
C ASP A 176 -5.64 2.83 -14.07
N ALA A 177 -5.62 3.16 -15.37
CA ALA A 177 -6.47 2.48 -16.34
C ALA A 177 -6.16 0.98 -16.44
N LEU A 178 -4.88 0.63 -16.40
CA LEU A 178 -4.44 -0.76 -16.40
C LEU A 178 -4.79 -1.48 -15.10
N VAL A 179 -4.68 -0.81 -13.93
CA VAL A 179 -5.18 -1.35 -12.65
C VAL A 179 -6.65 -1.78 -12.79
N LEU A 180 -7.50 -0.90 -13.30
CA LEU A 180 -8.91 -1.20 -13.52
C LEU A 180 -9.12 -2.33 -14.54
N TYR A 181 -8.35 -2.36 -15.62
CA TYR A 181 -8.40 -3.43 -16.62
C TYR A 181 -8.09 -4.81 -16.02
N TYR A 182 -7.15 -4.88 -15.08
CA TYR A 182 -6.81 -6.11 -14.35
C TYR A 182 -7.68 -6.39 -13.12
N GLY A 183 -8.76 -5.64 -12.94
CA GLY A 183 -9.75 -5.87 -11.88
C GLY A 183 -9.40 -5.26 -10.52
N GLY A 184 -8.35 -4.45 -10.44
CA GLY A 184 -8.06 -3.64 -9.25
C GLY A 184 -9.11 -2.55 -9.04
N LYS A 185 -9.14 -2.00 -7.84
CA LYS A 185 -10.16 -1.03 -7.41
C LYS A 185 -9.58 0.33 -7.04
N TYR A 186 -8.28 0.41 -6.81
CA TYR A 186 -7.60 1.63 -6.41
C TYR A 186 -7.25 2.45 -7.66
N ASN A 187 -7.83 3.62 -7.76
CA ASN A 187 -7.61 4.57 -8.84
C ASN A 187 -7.28 5.95 -8.24
N HIS A 188 -6.02 6.23 -8.02
CA HIS A 188 -5.59 7.43 -7.30
C HIS A 188 -5.71 8.70 -8.17
N TYR A 189 -5.44 8.57 -9.46
CA TYR A 189 -5.37 9.69 -10.42
C TYR A 189 -6.60 9.79 -11.31
N ARG A 190 -7.33 8.70 -11.51
CA ARG A 190 -8.57 8.69 -12.31
C ARG A 190 -9.79 8.90 -11.45
N THR A 191 -10.68 9.79 -11.90
CA THR A 191 -11.97 10.07 -11.23
C THR A 191 -13.11 9.19 -11.73
N SER A 192 -12.94 8.47 -12.86
CA SER A 192 -13.93 7.55 -13.41
C SER A 192 -13.28 6.23 -13.81
N GLY A 193 -14.02 5.12 -13.65
CA GLY A 193 -13.60 3.79 -14.11
C GLY A 193 -13.77 3.60 -15.62
N GLU A 194 -14.19 4.60 -16.37
CA GLU A 194 -14.32 4.52 -17.81
C GLU A 194 -12.94 4.53 -18.46
N LEU A 195 -12.58 3.40 -19.05
CA LEU A 195 -11.55 3.33 -20.06
C LEU A 195 -12.19 4.02 -21.29
N ASN A 196 -11.82 5.27 -21.57
CA ASN A 196 -12.28 5.93 -22.78
C ASN A 196 -11.88 5.06 -23.97
N SER A 197 -12.89 4.49 -24.61
CA SER A 197 -12.80 3.73 -25.86
C SER A 197 -12.47 4.65 -27.01
#